data_fba5e7852055384f9b8196a681fa0563
#
_entry.id   fba5e7852055384f9b8196a681fa0563
#
_cell.length_a   1.000
_cell.length_b   1.000
_cell.length_c   1.000
_cell.angle_alpha   90.00
_cell.angle_beta   90.00
_cell.angle_gamma   90.00
#
_symmetry.space_group_name_H-M   'P 1'
#
loop_
_entity.id
_entity.type
_entity.pdbx_description
1 polymer ?
#
loop_
_entity_poly.entity_id
_entity_poly.type
_entity_poly.pdbx_seq_one_letter_code
_entity_poly.pdbx_strand_id
1 'polypeptide(L)'
;MEKMVEQLFLIMEQGEEFEQLNTLLTTECKKRLQLFRERLSTQEYEQIRDVVFSISYIAQKSSFGIGFRTAVKLILECRAEEDFT
;
A
#
# COMPACT_ATOMS: atom_id res chain seq x y z
N MET A 1 -0.32 -3.10 19.46
CA MET A 1 -0.33 -2.05 18.43
C MET A 1 -0.37 -2.62 17.01
N GLU A 2 0.43 -3.64 16.72
CA GLU A 2 0.45 -4.24 15.38
C GLU A 2 -0.88 -4.81 14.92
N LYS A 3 -1.60 -5.50 15.81
CA LYS A 3 -2.94 -6.02 15.53
C LYS A 3 -3.92 -4.89 15.18
N MET A 4 -3.85 -3.79 15.93
CA MET A 4 -4.70 -2.63 15.68
C MET A 4 -4.37 -1.99 14.34
N VAL A 5 -3.09 -1.85 14.00
CA VAL A 5 -2.64 -1.29 12.73
C VAL A 5 -3.10 -2.17 11.56
N GLU A 6 -3.00 -3.49 11.71
CA GLU A 6 -3.49 -4.43 10.68
C GLU A 6 -5.01 -4.31 10.47
N GLN A 7 -5.78 -4.20 11.56
CA GLN A 7 -7.23 -4.04 11.48
C GLN A 7 -7.60 -2.72 10.82
N LEU A 8 -6.89 -1.64 11.15
CA LEU A 8 -7.12 -0.35 10.52
C LEU A 8 -6.80 -0.40 9.03
N PHE A 9 -5.72 -1.08 8.65
CA PHE A 9 -5.37 -1.25 7.24
C PHE A 9 -6.48 -1.98 6.48
N LEU A 10 -7.01 -3.07 7.06
CA LEU A 10 -8.07 -3.84 6.44
C LEU A 10 -9.35 -3.01 6.24
N ILE A 11 -9.65 -2.14 7.19
CA ILE A 11 -10.79 -1.22 7.07
C ILE A 11 -10.52 -0.18 5.99
N MET A 12 -9.35 0.42 6.00
CA MET A 12 -8.97 1.47 5.06
C MET A 12 -8.89 0.95 3.62
N GLU A 13 -8.44 -0.29 3.40
CA GLU A 13 -8.33 -0.83 2.04
C GLU A 13 -9.68 -1.03 1.37
N GLN A 14 -10.78 -1.08 2.16
CA GLN A 14 -12.14 -1.14 1.62
C GLN A 14 -12.68 0.25 1.27
N GLY A 15 -11.96 1.29 1.63
CA GLY A 15 -12.36 2.67 1.38
C GLY A 15 -12.05 3.15 -0.02
N GLU A 16 -12.65 4.28 -0.37
CA GLU A 16 -12.55 4.89 -1.70
C GLU A 16 -11.11 5.29 -2.06
N GLU A 17 -10.35 5.78 -1.09
CA GLU A 17 -8.97 6.22 -1.33
C GLU A 17 -8.06 5.06 -1.78
N PHE A 18 -8.19 3.91 -1.12
CA PHE A 18 -7.44 2.71 -1.51
C PHE A 18 -7.94 2.13 -2.82
N GLU A 19 -9.23 2.24 -3.11
CA GLU A 19 -9.80 1.84 -4.39
C GLU A 19 -9.19 2.66 -5.53
N GLN A 20 -9.09 3.97 -5.35
CA GLN A 20 -8.46 4.86 -6.33
C GLN A 20 -6.97 4.53 -6.51
N LEU A 21 -6.26 4.26 -5.41
CA LEU A 21 -4.86 3.86 -5.47
C LEU A 21 -4.69 2.54 -6.23
N ASN A 22 -5.53 1.56 -5.95
CA ASN A 22 -5.48 0.27 -6.65
C ASN A 22 -5.78 0.41 -8.14
N THR A 23 -6.71 1.28 -8.51
CA THR A 23 -7.01 1.57 -9.92
C THR A 23 -5.79 2.18 -10.60
N LEU A 24 -5.15 3.14 -9.96
CA LEU A 24 -3.94 3.77 -10.47
C LEU A 24 -2.81 2.73 -10.66
N LEU A 25 -2.57 1.91 -9.65
CA LEU A 25 -1.54 0.88 -9.69
C LEU A 25 -1.81 -0.15 -10.78
N THR A 26 -3.06 -0.58 -10.91
CA THR A 26 -3.47 -1.54 -11.96
C THR A 26 -3.23 -0.95 -13.35
N THR A 27 -3.60 0.30 -13.56
CA THR A 27 -3.42 1.00 -14.83
C THR A 27 -1.94 1.12 -15.18
N GLU A 28 -1.12 1.55 -14.24
CA GLU A 28 0.32 1.71 -14.45
C GLU A 28 1.02 0.36 -14.66
N CYS A 29 0.64 -0.68 -13.92
CA CYS A 29 1.18 -2.02 -14.12
C CYS A 29 0.89 -2.55 -15.51
N LYS A 30 -0.35 -2.45 -15.97
CA LYS A 30 -0.73 -2.88 -17.31
C LYS A 30 0.05 -2.15 -18.39
N LYS A 31 0.17 -0.84 -18.23
CA LYS A 31 0.90 0.01 -19.16
C LYS A 31 2.36 -0.39 -19.28
N ARG A 32 3.02 -0.63 -18.15
CA ARG A 32 4.43 -0.96 -18.09
C ARG A 32 4.72 -2.40 -18.54
N LEU A 33 3.85 -3.34 -18.16
CA LEU A 33 3.99 -4.74 -18.53
C LEU A 33 3.63 -4.99 -19.99
N GLN A 34 2.89 -4.11 -20.64
CA GLN A 34 2.50 -4.25 -22.03
C GLN A 34 3.73 -4.34 -22.97
N LEU A 35 4.83 -3.71 -22.60
CA LEU A 35 6.08 -3.77 -23.35
C LEU A 35 6.64 -5.19 -23.46
N PHE A 36 6.30 -6.06 -22.52
CA PHE A 36 6.80 -7.44 -22.45
C PHE A 36 5.77 -8.46 -22.90
N ARG A 37 4.53 -8.02 -23.14
CA ARG A 37 3.41 -8.94 -23.41
C ARG A 37 3.64 -9.81 -24.66
N GLU A 38 4.25 -9.24 -25.70
CA GLU A 38 4.53 -9.96 -26.94
C GLU A 38 5.67 -10.98 -26.81
N ARG A 39 6.53 -10.80 -25.82
CA ARG A 39 7.68 -11.65 -25.54
C ARG A 39 7.39 -12.80 -24.59
N LEU A 40 6.24 -12.74 -23.93
CA LEU A 40 5.85 -13.68 -22.88
C LEU A 40 4.62 -14.45 -23.34
N SER A 41 4.52 -15.72 -22.89
CA SER A 41 3.26 -16.44 -23.02
C SER A 41 2.21 -15.80 -22.12
N THR A 42 0.93 -16.08 -22.38
CA THR A 42 -0.16 -15.60 -21.56
C THR A 42 0.02 -16.01 -20.10
N GLN A 43 0.45 -17.25 -19.86
CA GLN A 43 0.67 -17.78 -18.51
C GLN A 43 1.82 -17.06 -17.82
N GLU A 44 2.94 -16.84 -18.49
CA GLU A 44 4.07 -16.10 -17.95
C GLU A 44 3.71 -14.66 -17.62
N TYR A 45 2.95 -13.99 -18.49
CA TYR A 45 2.47 -12.64 -18.25
C TYR A 45 1.60 -12.56 -17.01
N GLU A 46 0.67 -13.50 -16.85
CA GLU A 46 -0.20 -13.56 -15.67
C GLU A 46 0.57 -13.80 -14.38
N GLN A 47 1.58 -14.67 -14.43
CA GLN A 47 2.44 -14.94 -13.27
C GLN A 47 3.21 -13.69 -12.84
N ILE A 48 3.78 -12.97 -13.79
CA ILE A 48 4.51 -11.73 -13.50
C ILE A 48 3.57 -10.69 -12.93
N ARG A 49 2.38 -10.54 -13.52
CA ARG A 49 1.37 -9.61 -13.03
C ARG A 49 1.00 -9.91 -11.58
N ASP A 50 0.77 -11.18 -11.25
CA ASP A 50 0.41 -11.60 -9.91
C ASP A 50 1.51 -11.32 -8.89
N VAL A 51 2.78 -11.55 -9.28
CA VAL A 51 3.93 -11.21 -8.43
C VAL A 51 3.99 -9.71 -8.17
N VAL A 52 3.82 -8.90 -9.21
CA VAL A 52 3.84 -7.43 -9.09
C VAL A 52 2.74 -6.95 -8.13
N PHE A 53 1.53 -7.48 -8.27
CA PHE A 53 0.43 -7.11 -7.38
C PHE A 53 0.67 -7.57 -5.94
N SER A 54 1.25 -8.74 -5.74
CA SER A 54 1.60 -9.23 -4.40
C SER A 54 2.62 -8.31 -3.72
N ILE A 55 3.65 -7.92 -4.44
CA ILE A 55 4.67 -6.99 -3.94
C ILE A 55 4.06 -5.63 -3.61
N SER A 56 3.19 -5.13 -4.50
CA SER A 56 2.50 -3.86 -4.28
C SER A 56 1.63 -3.89 -3.02
N TYR A 57 0.93 -4.98 -2.78
CA TYR A 57 0.11 -5.15 -1.59
C TYR A 57 0.96 -5.12 -0.31
N ILE A 58 2.07 -5.86 -0.31
CA ILE A 58 3.00 -5.87 0.83
C ILE A 58 3.54 -4.47 1.09
N ALA A 59 3.93 -3.75 0.04
CA ALA A 59 4.45 -2.39 0.15
C ALA A 59 3.40 -1.44 0.73
N GLN A 60 2.16 -1.53 0.27
CA GLN A 60 1.05 -0.70 0.77
C GLN A 60 0.81 -0.95 2.26
N LYS A 61 0.72 -2.21 2.64
CA LYS A 61 0.48 -2.60 4.04
C LYS A 61 1.61 -2.13 4.95
N SER A 62 2.85 -2.34 4.54
CA SER A 62 4.04 -1.94 5.31
C SER A 62 4.13 -0.43 5.44
N SER A 63 3.90 0.30 4.35
CA SER A 63 3.94 1.76 4.33
C SER A 63 2.86 2.37 5.21
N PHE A 64 1.67 1.78 5.19
CA PHE A 64 0.57 2.22 6.05
C PHE A 64 0.97 2.08 7.53
N GLY A 65 1.55 0.95 7.92
CA GLY A 65 1.98 0.72 9.29
C GLY A 65 3.05 1.72 9.74
N ILE A 66 4.04 1.97 8.90
CA ILE A 66 5.10 2.95 9.19
C ILE A 66 4.50 4.35 9.34
N GLY A 67 3.66 4.77 8.41
CA GLY A 67 3.03 6.09 8.43
C GLY A 67 2.16 6.29 9.65
N PHE A 68 1.35 5.27 10.00
CA PHE A 68 0.48 5.32 11.16
C PHE A 68 1.29 5.48 12.46
N ARG A 69 2.32 4.65 12.65
CA ARG A 69 3.16 4.72 13.85
C ARG A 69 3.90 6.05 13.94
N THR A 70 4.37 6.56 12.82
CA THR A 70 5.05 7.85 12.76
C THR A 70 4.11 8.99 13.15
N ALA A 71 2.87 8.98 12.65
CA ALA A 71 1.87 10.00 12.98
C ALA A 71 1.55 9.98 14.47
N VAL A 72 1.36 8.79 15.06
CA VAL A 72 1.10 8.66 16.50
C VAL A 72 2.26 9.22 17.32
N LYS A 73 3.49 8.90 16.94
CA LYS A 73 4.69 9.43 17.60
C LYS A 73 4.73 10.95 17.58
N LEU A 74 4.46 11.55 16.43
CA LEU A 74 4.46 13.01 16.28
C LEU A 74 3.39 13.66 17.16
N ILE A 75 2.20 13.07 17.21
CA ILE A 75 1.11 13.58 18.04
C ILE A 75 1.50 13.54 19.52
N LEU A 76 2.09 12.43 19.99
CA LEU A 76 2.51 12.28 21.36
C LEU A 76 3.64 13.27 21.73
N GLU A 77 4.58 13.49 20.81
CA GLU A 77 5.65 14.48 21.02
C GLU A 77 5.09 15.90 21.10
N CYS A 78 4.16 16.26 20.24
CA CYS A 78 3.50 17.57 20.29
C CYS A 78 2.76 17.79 21.60
N ARG A 79 2.07 16.75 22.11
CA ARG A 79 1.38 16.85 23.40
C ARG A 79 2.36 17.00 24.57
N ALA A 80 3.46 16.28 24.52
CA ALA A 80 4.50 16.40 25.55
C ALA A 80 5.08 17.81 25.59
N GLU A 81 5.32 18.45 24.44
CA GLU A 81 5.78 19.84 24.37
C GLU A 81 4.75 20.82 24.94
N GLU A 82 3.46 20.62 24.65
CA GLU A 82 2.38 21.45 25.19
C GLU A 82 2.30 21.35 26.71
N ASP A 83 2.50 20.17 27.26
CA ASP A 83 2.44 19.92 28.71
C ASP A 83 3.59 20.63 29.45
N PHE A 84 4.67 20.97 28.79
CA PHE A 84 5.81 21.71 29.36
C PHE A 84 5.73 23.22 29.18
N THR A 85 4.81 23.69 28.43
CA THR A 85 4.60 25.13 28.23
C THR A 85 3.41 25.65 29.00
#